data_d1e496cb77b25caf7e2488c69fd2ef7b
#
_entry.id   d1e496cb77b25caf7e2488c69fd2ef7b
#
_cell.length_a   1.000
_cell.length_b   1.000
_cell.length_c   1.000
_cell.angle_alpha   90.00
_cell.angle_beta   90.00
_cell.angle_gamma   90.00
#
_symmetry.space_group_name_H-M   'P 1'
#
loop_
_entity.id
_entity.type
_entity.pdbx_description
1 polymer ?
#
loop_
_entity_poly.entity_id
_entity_poly.type
_entity_poly.pdbx_seq_one_letter_code
_entity_poly.pdbx_strand_id
1 'polypeptide(L)'
;MSEELLERLQSYAGRQVGAPVAAPDEVNQAMIRHWVEAVDDQLPIYTDEEAAAASVHGGIVAPPVMLQAWIMRGFRPKPAEGGSAQDDLMALLDEAGFTSVVATNCDQEYERYLRPGDRLTLTSYIESVSPEKTAALGLGPRLTTRQEDREQAEQ
;
A
#
# COMPACT_ATOMS: atom_id res chain seq x y z
N MET A 1 -3.35 27.17 -7.10
CA MET A 1 -1.99 26.83 -6.56
C MET A 1 -0.97 27.73 -7.24
N SER A 2 -0.03 28.30 -6.50
CA SER A 2 1.06 29.10 -7.10
C SER A 2 2.07 28.20 -7.80
N GLU A 3 2.79 28.77 -8.78
CA GLU A 3 3.85 28.04 -9.50
C GLU A 3 4.99 27.62 -8.54
N GLU A 4 5.36 28.50 -7.62
CA GLU A 4 6.35 28.23 -6.57
C GLU A 4 5.96 27.04 -5.66
N LEU A 5 4.68 26.95 -5.26
CA LEU A 5 4.20 25.82 -4.47
C LEU A 5 4.25 24.52 -5.29
N LEU A 6 3.87 24.56 -6.56
CA LEU A 6 3.93 23.40 -7.44
C LEU A 6 5.38 22.91 -7.59
N GLU A 7 6.34 23.80 -7.83
CA GLU A 7 7.76 23.44 -7.92
C GLU A 7 8.27 22.80 -6.62
N ARG A 8 7.90 23.35 -5.46
CA ARG A 8 8.25 22.77 -4.15
C ARG A 8 7.68 21.37 -4.00
N LEU A 9 6.39 21.16 -4.32
CA LEU A 9 5.74 19.85 -4.24
C LEU A 9 6.38 18.85 -5.21
N GLN A 10 6.69 19.27 -6.44
CA GLN A 10 7.35 18.45 -7.45
C GLN A 10 8.77 18.04 -7.05
N SER A 11 9.45 18.83 -6.23
CA SER A 11 10.78 18.49 -5.72
C SER A 11 10.80 17.25 -4.83
N TYR A 12 9.65 16.76 -4.39
CA TYR A 12 9.49 15.50 -3.66
C TYR A 12 9.41 14.28 -4.57
N ALA A 13 9.16 14.46 -5.87
CA ALA A 13 9.08 13.35 -6.81
C ALA A 13 10.39 12.53 -6.83
N GLY A 14 10.24 11.21 -6.84
CA GLY A 14 11.33 10.24 -6.76
C GLY A 14 11.85 9.98 -5.33
N ARG A 15 11.42 10.74 -4.33
CA ARG A 15 11.85 10.50 -2.94
C ARG A 15 11.13 9.29 -2.34
N GLN A 16 11.88 8.51 -1.59
CA GLN A 16 11.30 7.50 -0.70
C GLN A 16 10.51 8.20 0.40
N VAL A 17 9.33 7.69 0.70
CA VAL A 17 8.41 8.27 1.70
C VAL A 17 9.03 8.28 3.09
N GLY A 18 9.67 7.19 3.47
CA GLY A 18 10.32 7.00 4.76
C GLY A 18 11.13 5.70 4.76
N ALA A 19 11.57 5.22 5.91
CA ALA A 19 12.21 3.92 6.02
C ALA A 19 11.26 2.80 5.56
N PRO A 20 11.76 1.69 4.99
CA PRO A 20 10.94 0.52 4.71
C PRO A 20 10.23 0.02 5.96
N VAL A 21 8.99 -0.41 5.80
CA VAL A 21 8.13 -0.86 6.91
C VAL A 21 7.89 -2.36 6.78
N ALA A 22 8.34 -3.13 7.77
CA ALA A 22 8.02 -4.55 7.84
C ALA A 22 6.54 -4.74 8.22
N ALA A 23 5.90 -5.75 7.61
CA ALA A 23 4.58 -6.19 8.05
C ALA A 23 4.63 -6.62 9.53
N PRO A 24 3.60 -6.33 10.32
CA PRO A 24 3.57 -6.70 11.74
C PRO A 24 3.60 -8.22 11.95
N ASP A 25 3.00 -8.95 11.04
CA ASP A 25 2.87 -10.40 11.09
C ASP A 25 3.29 -11.01 9.75
N GLU A 26 3.66 -12.28 9.79
CA GLU A 26 3.80 -13.08 8.57
C GLU A 26 2.44 -13.41 7.97
N VAL A 27 2.41 -13.71 6.68
CA VAL A 27 1.22 -14.22 6.01
C VAL A 27 0.75 -15.49 6.73
N ASN A 28 -0.53 -15.54 7.10
CA ASN A 28 -1.05 -16.65 7.90
C ASN A 28 -2.46 -17.07 7.49
N GLN A 29 -2.76 -18.35 7.70
CA GLN A 29 -4.04 -18.92 7.31
C GLN A 29 -5.24 -18.34 8.06
N ALA A 30 -5.08 -17.87 9.28
CA ALA A 30 -6.18 -17.30 10.05
C ALA A 30 -6.69 -16.01 9.38
N MET A 31 -5.79 -15.10 9.01
CA MET A 31 -6.17 -13.90 8.28
C MET A 31 -6.74 -14.22 6.90
N ILE A 32 -6.16 -15.19 6.18
CA ILE A 32 -6.70 -15.62 4.87
C ILE A 32 -8.16 -16.07 5.03
N ARG A 33 -8.46 -16.95 5.99
CA ARG A 33 -9.85 -17.40 6.24
C ARG A 33 -10.78 -16.24 6.54
N HIS A 34 -10.41 -15.35 7.44
CA HIS A 34 -11.25 -14.20 7.78
C HIS A 34 -11.49 -13.26 6.60
N TRP A 35 -10.47 -13.07 5.77
CA TRP A 35 -10.60 -12.25 4.57
C TRP A 35 -11.60 -12.86 3.59
N VAL A 36 -11.40 -14.14 3.21
CA VAL A 36 -12.27 -14.79 2.22
C VAL A 36 -13.71 -14.93 2.71
N GLU A 37 -13.90 -15.17 4.01
CA GLU A 37 -15.23 -15.15 4.64
C GLU A 37 -15.87 -13.75 4.55
N ALA A 38 -15.11 -12.69 4.80
CA ALA A 38 -15.63 -11.33 4.78
C ALA A 38 -16.06 -10.85 3.39
N VAL A 39 -15.39 -11.33 2.32
CA VAL A 39 -15.68 -10.97 0.94
C VAL A 39 -16.45 -12.04 0.17
N ASP A 40 -16.83 -13.14 0.84
CA ASP A 40 -17.51 -14.31 0.26
C ASP A 40 -16.75 -14.95 -0.92
N ASP A 41 -15.41 -15.01 -0.81
CA ASP A 41 -14.56 -15.69 -1.80
C ASP A 41 -14.44 -17.17 -1.45
N GLN A 42 -15.04 -18.02 -2.28
CA GLN A 42 -15.14 -19.47 -2.04
C GLN A 42 -14.11 -20.29 -2.83
N LEU A 43 -13.05 -19.66 -3.35
CA LEU A 43 -12.01 -20.40 -4.06
C LEU A 43 -11.27 -21.34 -3.09
N PRO A 44 -11.28 -22.67 -3.34
CA PRO A 44 -10.77 -23.65 -2.38
C PRO A 44 -9.25 -23.55 -2.17
N ILE A 45 -8.49 -22.97 -3.10
CA ILE A 45 -7.03 -22.80 -2.97
C ILE A 45 -6.61 -21.95 -1.77
N TYR A 46 -7.54 -21.20 -1.17
CA TYR A 46 -7.27 -20.34 -0.02
C TYR A 46 -7.51 -21.02 1.33
N THR A 47 -8.33 -22.06 1.36
CA THR A 47 -8.80 -22.64 2.64
C THR A 47 -8.77 -24.16 2.69
N ASP A 48 -8.74 -24.85 1.56
CA ASP A 48 -8.72 -26.32 1.44
C ASP A 48 -7.31 -26.78 1.06
N GLU A 49 -6.63 -27.46 1.98
CA GLU A 49 -5.24 -27.91 1.79
C GLU A 49 -5.09 -28.93 0.66
N GLU A 50 -6.07 -29.85 0.49
CA GLU A 50 -6.02 -30.86 -0.56
C GLU A 50 -6.20 -30.23 -1.94
N ALA A 51 -7.20 -29.36 -2.09
CA ALA A 51 -7.43 -28.61 -3.32
C ALA A 51 -6.25 -27.67 -3.66
N ALA A 52 -5.70 -26.99 -2.67
CA ALA A 52 -4.54 -26.12 -2.84
C ALA A 52 -3.29 -26.91 -3.26
N ALA A 53 -3.02 -28.06 -2.64
CA ALA A 53 -1.92 -28.93 -2.99
C ALA A 53 -2.03 -29.49 -4.41
N ALA A 54 -3.24 -29.79 -4.87
CA ALA A 54 -3.53 -30.26 -6.23
C ALA A 54 -3.50 -29.14 -7.28
N SER A 55 -3.49 -27.88 -6.87
CA SER A 55 -3.47 -26.72 -7.76
C SER A 55 -2.06 -26.42 -8.30
N VAL A 56 -1.98 -25.49 -9.24
CA VAL A 56 -0.69 -24.98 -9.76
C VAL A 56 0.17 -24.32 -8.67
N HIS A 57 -0.43 -23.97 -7.53
CA HIS A 57 0.27 -23.33 -6.43
C HIS A 57 0.96 -24.34 -5.50
N GLY A 58 0.51 -25.62 -5.49
CA GLY A 58 1.10 -26.68 -4.66
C GLY A 58 0.92 -26.49 -3.15
N GLY A 59 -0.03 -25.68 -2.72
CA GLY A 59 -0.35 -25.40 -1.32
C GLY A 59 -1.19 -24.13 -1.17
N ILE A 60 -1.63 -23.84 0.06
CA ILE A 60 -2.42 -22.65 0.37
C ILE A 60 -1.69 -21.37 -0.05
N VAL A 61 -2.44 -20.47 -0.66
CA VAL A 61 -2.00 -19.12 -1.03
C VAL A 61 -2.96 -18.07 -0.48
N ALA A 62 -2.50 -16.83 -0.38
CA ALA A 62 -3.34 -15.71 -0.01
C ALA A 62 -3.96 -15.06 -1.28
N PRO A 63 -5.21 -14.57 -1.22
CA PRO A 63 -5.76 -13.76 -2.30
C PRO A 63 -4.84 -12.57 -2.62
N PRO A 64 -4.49 -12.32 -3.90
CA PRO A 64 -3.58 -11.21 -4.24
C PRO A 64 -4.06 -9.84 -3.74
N VAL A 65 -5.36 -9.58 -3.84
CA VAL A 65 -5.99 -8.33 -3.36
C VAL A 65 -5.84 -8.09 -1.87
N MET A 66 -5.46 -9.12 -1.11
CA MET A 66 -5.20 -9.04 0.32
C MET A 66 -3.83 -8.42 0.65
N LEU A 67 -2.98 -8.15 -0.34
CA LEU A 67 -1.63 -7.63 -0.15
C LEU A 67 -1.60 -6.45 0.83
N GLN A 68 -2.47 -5.47 0.64
CA GLN A 68 -2.52 -4.29 1.52
C GLN A 68 -2.91 -4.62 2.96
N ALA A 69 -3.65 -5.68 3.22
CA ALA A 69 -4.05 -6.06 4.58
C ALA A 69 -2.84 -6.48 5.42
N TRP A 70 -1.82 -7.09 4.82
CA TRP A 70 -0.62 -7.55 5.52
C TRP A 70 0.27 -6.41 6.02
N ILE A 71 0.31 -5.30 5.28
CA ILE A 71 1.14 -4.13 5.59
C ILE A 71 0.35 -3.03 6.31
N MET A 72 -0.94 -3.26 6.58
CA MET A 72 -1.81 -2.27 7.21
C MET A 72 -1.33 -1.95 8.61
N ARG A 73 -1.01 -0.69 8.84
CA ARG A 73 -0.69 -0.17 10.17
C ARG A 73 -1.98 -0.08 10.97
N GLY A 74 -1.99 -0.58 12.19
CA GLY A 74 -3.17 -0.55 13.06
C GLY A 74 -3.80 0.84 13.18
N PHE A 75 -4.98 0.92 13.77
CA PHE A 75 -5.78 2.15 13.88
C PHE A 75 -5.05 3.35 14.51
N ARG A 76 -4.03 3.11 15.33
CA ARG A 76 -3.16 4.14 15.93
C ARG A 76 -1.71 3.84 15.62
N PRO A 77 -1.28 4.07 14.37
CA PRO A 77 0.10 3.82 14.00
C PRO A 77 1.05 4.75 14.77
N LYS A 78 2.19 4.22 15.21
CA LYS A 78 3.26 5.06 15.74
C LYS A 78 3.80 5.95 14.62
N PRO A 79 4.15 7.22 14.90
CA PRO A 79 4.85 8.05 13.95
C PRO A 79 6.13 7.36 13.45
N ALA A 80 6.47 7.57 12.18
CA ALA A 80 7.71 7.05 11.63
C ALA A 80 8.91 7.72 12.34
N GLU A 81 9.88 6.91 12.76
CA GLU A 81 11.14 7.47 13.26
C GLU A 81 11.88 8.17 12.12
N GLY A 82 12.31 9.41 12.35
CA GLY A 82 13.06 10.21 11.36
C GLY A 82 12.20 11.02 10.39
N GLY A 83 10.87 11.05 10.58
CA GLY A 83 9.95 11.81 9.71
C GLY A 83 9.62 11.06 8.42
N SER A 84 8.80 11.69 7.59
CA SER A 84 8.33 11.12 6.33
C SER A 84 8.25 12.24 5.29
N ALA A 85 8.82 12.00 4.10
CA ALA A 85 8.70 12.93 2.98
C ALA A 85 7.23 13.14 2.57
N GLN A 86 6.37 12.16 2.81
CA GLN A 86 4.94 12.31 2.60
C GLN A 86 4.30 13.23 3.64
N ASP A 87 4.70 13.15 4.92
CA ASP A 87 4.17 14.03 5.96
C ASP A 87 4.58 15.48 5.70
N ASP A 88 5.83 15.70 5.29
CA ASP A 88 6.32 17.04 4.91
C ASP A 88 5.54 17.61 3.71
N LEU A 89 5.29 16.78 2.70
CA LEU A 89 4.50 17.16 1.52
C LEU A 89 3.05 17.45 1.90
N MET A 90 2.44 16.63 2.77
CA MET A 90 1.07 16.86 3.24
C MET A 90 0.97 18.13 4.08
N ALA A 91 1.96 18.45 4.91
CA ALA A 91 2.01 19.70 5.66
C ALA A 91 2.04 20.92 4.73
N LEU A 92 2.82 20.88 3.64
CA LEU A 92 2.82 21.95 2.62
C LEU A 92 1.46 22.12 1.94
N LEU A 93 0.74 21.03 1.71
CA LEU A 93 -0.60 21.07 1.14
C LEU A 93 -1.62 21.65 2.15
N ASP A 94 -1.54 21.27 3.41
CA ASP A 94 -2.40 21.81 4.48
C ASP A 94 -2.20 23.31 4.65
N GLU A 95 -0.95 23.78 4.68
CA GLU A 95 -0.60 25.20 4.73
C GLU A 95 -1.17 25.99 3.54
N ALA A 96 -1.25 25.35 2.38
CA ALA A 96 -1.84 25.93 1.17
C ALA A 96 -3.37 25.82 1.10
N GLY A 97 -4.02 25.24 2.11
CA GLY A 97 -5.46 25.09 2.20
C GLY A 97 -6.04 23.80 1.59
N PHE A 98 -5.19 22.87 1.15
CA PHE A 98 -5.62 21.54 0.67
C PHE A 98 -5.67 20.54 1.84
N THR A 99 -6.72 20.60 2.64
CA THR A 99 -6.85 19.89 3.92
C THR A 99 -7.50 18.50 3.82
N SER A 100 -7.86 18.07 2.62
CA SER A 100 -8.55 16.80 2.41
C SER A 100 -7.86 15.96 1.34
N VAL A 101 -7.77 14.66 1.59
CA VAL A 101 -7.19 13.69 0.66
C VAL A 101 -8.26 12.68 0.24
N VAL A 102 -8.31 12.40 -1.06
CA VAL A 102 -9.21 11.40 -1.64
C VAL A 102 -8.40 10.49 -2.55
N ALA A 103 -8.47 9.18 -2.31
CA ALA A 103 -7.92 8.20 -3.23
C ALA A 103 -8.83 8.09 -4.47
N THR A 104 -8.26 8.20 -5.67
CA THR A 104 -9.00 8.17 -6.92
C THR A 104 -8.75 6.93 -7.76
N ASN A 105 -7.53 6.44 -7.78
CA ASN A 105 -7.10 5.28 -8.57
C ASN A 105 -6.13 4.44 -7.75
N CYS A 106 -6.16 3.13 -7.98
CA CYS A 106 -5.17 2.20 -7.48
C CYS A 106 -4.96 1.13 -8.55
N ASP A 107 -3.75 1.05 -9.08
CA ASP A 107 -3.32 0.01 -10.01
C ASP A 107 -2.38 -0.91 -9.26
N GLN A 108 -2.60 -2.24 -9.36
CA GLN A 108 -1.81 -3.23 -8.64
C GLN A 108 -1.34 -4.32 -9.61
N GLU A 109 -0.07 -4.65 -9.51
CA GLU A 109 0.56 -5.73 -10.26
C GLU A 109 1.15 -6.73 -9.26
N TYR A 110 0.85 -8.02 -9.48
CA TYR A 110 1.26 -9.09 -8.59
C TYR A 110 2.17 -10.05 -9.34
N GLU A 111 3.42 -10.17 -8.91
CA GLU A 111 4.39 -11.08 -9.53
C GLU A 111 4.16 -12.54 -9.12
N ARG A 112 3.67 -12.76 -7.90
CA ARG A 112 3.34 -14.08 -7.38
C ARG A 112 2.28 -14.02 -6.28
N TYR A 113 1.69 -15.16 -5.99
CA TYR A 113 0.86 -15.31 -4.81
C TYR A 113 1.72 -15.41 -3.54
N LEU A 114 1.24 -14.81 -2.47
CA LEU A 114 1.82 -14.95 -1.14
C LEU A 114 1.40 -16.29 -0.52
N ARG A 115 2.27 -16.82 0.33
CA ARG A 115 2.07 -18.08 1.03
C ARG A 115 2.13 -17.87 2.55
N PRO A 116 1.43 -18.70 3.34
CA PRO A 116 1.64 -18.71 4.78
C PRO A 116 3.13 -18.84 5.13
N GLY A 117 3.62 -17.95 6.01
CA GLY A 117 5.02 -17.84 6.36
C GLY A 117 5.80 -16.73 5.64
N ASP A 118 5.30 -16.21 4.50
CA ASP A 118 5.95 -15.08 3.83
C ASP A 118 5.98 -13.86 4.74
N ARG A 119 7.12 -13.15 4.75
CA ARG A 119 7.32 -11.90 5.48
C ARG A 119 7.48 -10.75 4.50
N LEU A 120 6.70 -9.71 4.68
CA LEU A 120 6.66 -8.59 3.75
C LEU A 120 7.35 -7.35 4.31
N THR A 121 7.95 -6.60 3.41
CA THR A 121 8.46 -5.25 3.66
C THR A 121 7.94 -4.32 2.58
N LEU A 122 7.26 -3.25 3.02
CA LEU A 122 6.76 -2.19 2.16
C LEU A 122 7.79 -1.07 2.04
N THR A 123 8.10 -0.67 0.81
CA THR A 123 8.83 0.56 0.50
C THR A 123 7.93 1.45 -0.35
N SER A 124 7.76 2.70 0.05
CA SER A 124 6.90 3.66 -0.65
C SER A 124 7.70 4.82 -1.19
N TYR A 125 7.34 5.30 -2.38
CA TYR A 125 7.96 6.43 -3.06
C TYR A 125 6.89 7.44 -3.48
N ILE A 126 7.24 8.73 -3.45
CA ILE A 126 6.46 9.77 -4.12
C ILE A 126 6.84 9.71 -5.59
N GLU A 127 5.97 9.20 -6.44
CA GLU A 127 6.30 9.03 -7.85
C GLU A 127 6.16 10.34 -8.62
N SER A 128 5.04 11.03 -8.43
CA SER A 128 4.82 12.31 -9.09
C SER A 128 3.84 13.21 -8.35
N VAL A 129 3.97 14.49 -8.60
CA VAL A 129 2.99 15.51 -8.21
C VAL A 129 2.58 16.29 -9.45
N SER A 130 1.30 16.28 -9.79
CA SER A 130 0.76 17.01 -10.93
C SER A 130 0.11 18.32 -10.50
N PRO A 131 -0.05 19.29 -11.42
CA PRO A 131 -0.83 20.49 -11.18
C PRO A 131 -2.25 20.17 -10.70
N GLU A 132 -2.93 21.18 -10.19
CA GLU A 132 -4.32 21.10 -9.82
C GLU A 132 -5.19 20.51 -10.93
N LYS A 133 -6.06 19.58 -10.52
CA LYS A 133 -7.12 19.05 -11.39
C LYS A 133 -8.45 19.18 -10.70
N THR A 134 -9.48 19.51 -11.49
CA THR A 134 -10.85 19.48 -11.01
C THR A 134 -11.31 18.04 -10.90
N ALA A 135 -11.78 17.64 -9.73
CA ALA A 135 -12.44 16.37 -9.48
C ALA A 135 -13.87 16.63 -8.98
N ALA A 136 -14.68 15.59 -8.89
CA ALA A 136 -16.05 15.71 -8.40
C ALA A 136 -16.16 16.29 -6.98
N LEU A 137 -15.12 16.13 -6.17
CA LEU A 137 -15.06 16.57 -4.78
C LEU A 137 -14.26 17.86 -4.55
N GLY A 138 -13.75 18.49 -5.62
CA GLY A 138 -13.03 19.76 -5.50
C GLY A 138 -11.84 19.90 -6.44
N LEU A 139 -11.08 20.95 -6.22
CA LEU A 139 -9.87 21.28 -6.96
C LEU A 139 -8.64 20.97 -6.08
N GLY A 140 -7.68 20.22 -6.61
CA GLY A 140 -6.43 19.94 -5.90
C GLY A 140 -5.35 19.30 -6.77
N PRO A 141 -4.10 19.29 -6.32
CA PRO A 141 -3.03 18.55 -6.99
C PRO A 141 -3.26 17.03 -6.87
N ARG A 142 -2.76 16.29 -7.85
CA ARG A 142 -2.74 14.83 -7.78
C ARG A 142 -1.35 14.38 -7.33
N LEU A 143 -1.32 13.62 -6.25
CA LEU A 143 -0.16 12.90 -5.77
C LEU A 143 -0.26 11.44 -6.24
N THR A 144 0.78 10.95 -6.89
CA THR A 144 0.93 9.52 -7.20
C THR A 144 2.02 8.96 -6.31
N THR A 145 1.69 7.91 -5.57
CA THR A 145 2.66 7.14 -4.79
C THR A 145 2.81 5.75 -5.39
N ARG A 146 4.03 5.25 -5.43
CA ARG A 146 4.36 3.88 -5.80
C ARG A 146 4.75 3.12 -4.54
N GLN A 147 4.18 1.94 -4.39
CA GLN A 147 4.47 1.04 -3.30
C GLN A 147 5.08 -0.24 -3.86
N GLU A 148 6.14 -0.71 -3.24
CA GLU A 148 6.79 -1.98 -3.55
C GLU A 148 6.76 -2.85 -2.30
N ASP A 149 6.02 -3.95 -2.40
CA ASP A 149 5.95 -4.98 -1.37
C ASP A 149 6.90 -6.10 -1.76
N ARG A 150 7.89 -6.35 -0.92
CA ARG A 150 8.91 -7.38 -1.16
C ARG A 150 8.90 -8.39 -0.02
N GLU A 151 9.07 -9.65 -0.38
CA GLU A 151 9.36 -10.69 0.59
C GLU A 151 10.74 -10.43 1.22
N GLN A 152 10.84 -10.59 2.53
CA GLN A 152 12.12 -10.60 3.19
C GLN A 152 12.85 -11.91 2.83
N ALA A 153 14.01 -11.80 2.20
CA ALA A 153 14.86 -12.97 2.00
C ALA A 153 15.22 -13.57 3.36
N GLU A 154 15.09 -14.89 3.49
CA GLU A 154 15.62 -15.60 4.65
C GLU A 154 17.12 -15.30 4.80
N GLN A 155 17.51 -14.80 5.98
CA GLN A 155 18.92 -14.61 6.34
C GLN A 155 19.48 -15.89 6.94
#